data_59332a2b9c966ad5ba4a592d847644c0
#
_entry.id   59332a2b9c966ad5ba4a592d847644c0
#
_cell.length_a   1.000
_cell.length_b   1.000
_cell.length_c   1.000
_cell.angle_alpha   90.00
_cell.angle_beta   90.00
_cell.angle_gamma   90.00
#
_symmetry.space_group_name_H-M   'P 1'
#
loop_
_entity.id
_entity.type
_entity.pdbx_description
1 polymer ?
#
loop_
_entity_poly.entity_id
_entity_poly.type
_entity_poly.pdbx_seq_one_letter_code
_entity_poly.pdbx_strand_id
1 'polypeptide(L)'
;QKYPLILKDHHATEFISDYMRLVVSGNMNPFELENLMDIEIETHHHAAAEASHAVQQVADGLPAFGIVAAVLGIVHTMAALGGPMAEIGGLVAAALVGTFSGILFSYGFVGPIATYMGRLADDQTRYLSCLKACILATVQGYSPQVAVEFGRKTMPPELRPNFQEFEQHLRGTK
;
A
#
# COMPACT_ATOMS: atom_id res chain seq x y z
N GLN A 1 -20.59 -12.65 16.46
CA GLN A 1 -20.66 -11.53 17.45
C GLN A 1 -19.60 -11.62 18.59
N LYS A 2 -18.85 -12.73 18.71
CA LYS A 2 -17.77 -12.86 19.71
C LYS A 2 -16.51 -12.05 19.38
N TYR A 3 -16.30 -11.69 18.11
CA TYR A 3 -15.08 -11.04 17.63
C TYR A 3 -15.38 -9.79 16.79
N PRO A 4 -15.78 -8.69 17.43
CA PRO A 4 -16.24 -7.48 16.73
C PRO A 4 -15.16 -6.77 15.93
N LEU A 5 -13.88 -7.03 16.20
CA LEU A 5 -12.76 -6.43 15.46
C LEU A 5 -12.63 -7.01 14.05
N ILE A 6 -12.82 -8.32 13.88
CA ILE A 6 -12.77 -8.97 12.56
C ILE A 6 -13.96 -8.53 11.71
N LEU A 7 -15.14 -8.38 12.32
CA LEU A 7 -16.35 -7.94 11.63
C LEU A 7 -16.29 -6.47 11.13
N LYS A 8 -15.37 -5.67 11.67
CA LYS A 8 -15.13 -4.30 11.18
C LYS A 8 -14.30 -4.27 9.91
N ASP A 9 -13.48 -5.28 9.67
CA ASP A 9 -12.72 -5.45 8.44
C ASP A 9 -13.55 -6.26 7.44
N HIS A 10 -14.18 -5.54 6.52
CA HIS A 10 -15.08 -6.14 5.54
C HIS A 10 -14.34 -7.12 4.61
N HIS A 11 -13.14 -6.75 4.17
CA HIS A 11 -12.34 -7.58 3.27
C HIS A 11 -11.89 -8.89 3.93
N ALA A 12 -11.39 -8.83 5.16
CA ALA A 12 -11.01 -10.03 5.91
C ALA A 12 -12.21 -10.95 6.17
N THR A 13 -13.36 -10.37 6.51
CA THR A 13 -14.59 -11.13 6.78
C THR A 13 -15.09 -11.83 5.52
N GLU A 14 -15.09 -11.15 4.39
CA GLU A 14 -15.49 -11.69 3.09
C GLU A 14 -14.54 -12.81 2.66
N PHE A 15 -13.24 -12.56 2.68
CA PHE A 15 -12.20 -13.53 2.39
C PHE A 15 -12.36 -14.83 3.22
N ILE A 16 -12.44 -14.71 4.55
CA ILE A 16 -12.62 -15.87 5.42
C ILE A 16 -13.92 -16.61 5.11
N SER A 17 -15.03 -15.87 4.94
CA SER A 17 -16.35 -16.46 4.74
C SER A 17 -16.43 -17.24 3.44
N ASP A 18 -15.90 -16.71 2.36
CA ASP A 18 -15.97 -17.32 1.03
C ASP A 18 -15.12 -18.58 0.97
N TYR A 19 -13.88 -18.53 1.47
CA TYR A 19 -13.04 -19.73 1.50
C TYR A 19 -13.52 -20.79 2.48
N MET A 20 -14.08 -20.40 3.61
CA MET A 20 -14.71 -21.39 4.52
C MET A 20 -15.94 -22.05 3.91
N ARG A 21 -16.74 -21.34 3.11
CA ARG A 21 -17.84 -21.95 2.34
C ARG A 21 -17.35 -22.96 1.32
N LEU A 22 -16.26 -22.63 0.59
CA LEU A 22 -15.65 -23.56 -0.37
C LEU A 22 -15.11 -24.81 0.32
N VAL A 23 -14.45 -24.66 1.45
CA VAL A 23 -13.98 -25.78 2.27
C VAL A 23 -15.11 -26.68 2.73
N VAL A 24 -16.21 -26.11 3.22
CA VAL A 24 -17.38 -26.87 3.67
C VAL A 24 -18.09 -27.58 2.53
N SER A 25 -18.07 -27.02 1.32
CA SER A 25 -18.65 -27.68 0.14
C SER A 25 -17.90 -28.97 -0.29
N GLY A 26 -16.66 -29.14 0.15
CA GLY A 26 -15.85 -30.34 -0.06
C GLY A 26 -15.39 -30.60 -1.49
N ASN A 27 -15.56 -29.64 -2.40
CA ASN A 27 -15.33 -29.82 -3.84
C ASN A 27 -13.93 -29.43 -4.32
N MET A 28 -13.05 -28.96 -3.44
CA MET A 28 -11.71 -28.48 -3.80
C MET A 28 -10.63 -29.16 -2.98
N ASN A 29 -9.50 -29.47 -3.62
CA ASN A 29 -8.33 -29.93 -2.92
C ASN A 29 -7.51 -28.72 -2.36
N PRO A 30 -6.63 -28.93 -1.37
CA PRO A 30 -5.87 -27.83 -0.74
C PRO A 30 -5.02 -27.02 -1.73
N PHE A 31 -4.52 -27.62 -2.79
CA PHE A 31 -3.71 -26.96 -3.81
C PHE A 31 -4.54 -26.02 -4.70
N GLU A 32 -5.72 -26.47 -5.11
CA GLU A 32 -6.67 -25.63 -5.88
C GLU A 32 -7.14 -24.44 -5.05
N LEU A 33 -7.42 -24.69 -3.78
CA LEU A 33 -7.81 -23.65 -2.83
C LEU A 33 -6.68 -22.61 -2.65
N GLU A 34 -5.44 -23.07 -2.53
CA GLU A 34 -4.27 -22.21 -2.44
C GLU A 34 -4.11 -21.32 -3.67
N ASN A 35 -4.20 -21.89 -4.86
CA ASN A 35 -4.09 -21.13 -6.11
C ASN A 35 -5.21 -20.08 -6.23
N LEU A 36 -6.42 -20.41 -5.83
CA LEU A 36 -7.54 -19.45 -5.87
C LEU A 36 -7.32 -18.29 -4.93
N MET A 37 -6.83 -18.55 -3.72
CA MET A 37 -6.46 -17.50 -2.76
C MET A 37 -5.34 -16.61 -3.28
N ASP A 38 -4.34 -17.18 -3.96
CA ASP A 38 -3.23 -16.42 -4.53
C ASP A 38 -3.71 -15.47 -5.63
N ILE A 39 -4.57 -15.94 -6.53
CA ILE A 39 -5.16 -15.10 -7.58
C ILE A 39 -5.94 -13.92 -6.97
N GLU A 40 -6.73 -14.16 -5.93
CA GLU A 40 -7.50 -13.10 -5.28
C GLU A 40 -6.59 -12.09 -4.58
N ILE A 41 -5.59 -12.56 -3.82
CA ILE A 41 -4.62 -11.71 -3.12
C ILE A 41 -3.84 -10.86 -4.13
N GLU A 42 -3.38 -11.44 -5.23
CA GLU A 42 -2.66 -10.73 -6.29
C GLU A 42 -3.54 -9.68 -6.98
N THR A 43 -4.78 -10.03 -7.30
CA THR A 43 -5.75 -9.11 -7.91
C THR A 43 -6.03 -7.92 -6.98
N HIS A 44 -6.22 -8.19 -5.69
CA HIS A 44 -6.44 -7.15 -4.69
C HIS A 44 -5.21 -6.25 -4.53
N HIS A 45 -4.02 -6.83 -4.50
CA HIS A 45 -2.75 -6.08 -4.43
C HIS A 45 -2.59 -5.15 -5.63
N HIS A 46 -2.81 -5.66 -6.85
CA HIS A 46 -2.71 -4.86 -8.06
C HIS A 46 -3.68 -3.69 -8.05
N ALA A 47 -4.93 -3.91 -7.70
CA ALA A 47 -5.94 -2.84 -7.62
C ALA A 47 -5.57 -1.76 -6.58
N ALA A 48 -5.06 -2.15 -5.42
CA ALA A 48 -4.60 -1.20 -4.41
C ALA A 48 -3.32 -0.45 -4.83
N ALA A 49 -2.40 -1.11 -5.51
CA ALA A 49 -1.16 -0.54 -6.00
C ALA A 49 -1.38 0.48 -7.14
N GLU A 50 -2.40 0.30 -8.00
CA GLU A 50 -2.71 1.24 -9.09
C GLU A 50 -2.91 2.67 -8.59
N ALA A 51 -3.61 2.85 -7.47
CA ALA A 51 -3.81 4.18 -6.89
C ALA A 51 -2.49 4.82 -6.45
N SER A 52 -1.60 4.05 -5.83
CA SER A 52 -0.25 4.50 -5.45
C SER A 52 0.57 4.88 -6.68
N HIS A 53 0.56 4.06 -7.73
CA HIS A 53 1.26 4.32 -8.98
C HIS A 53 0.76 5.58 -9.68
N ALA A 54 -0.56 5.82 -9.71
CA ALA A 54 -1.12 7.05 -10.30
C ALA A 54 -0.63 8.31 -9.58
N VAL A 55 -0.59 8.29 -8.24
CA VAL A 55 -0.06 9.41 -7.45
C VAL A 55 1.44 9.57 -7.66
N GLN A 56 2.20 8.47 -7.77
CA GLN A 56 3.63 8.51 -8.06
C GLN A 56 3.92 9.13 -9.42
N GLN A 57 3.14 8.83 -10.47
CA GLN A 57 3.28 9.45 -11.79
C GLN A 57 3.08 10.96 -11.72
N VAL A 58 2.15 11.44 -10.90
CA VAL A 58 1.99 12.88 -10.67
C VAL A 58 3.24 13.46 -9.99
N ALA A 59 3.76 12.78 -8.95
CA ALA A 59 4.98 13.21 -8.28
C ALA A 59 6.15 13.33 -9.25
N ASP A 60 6.33 12.33 -10.12
CA ASP A 60 7.43 12.28 -11.10
C ASP A 60 7.30 13.36 -12.18
N GLY A 61 6.08 13.76 -12.51
CA GLY A 61 5.80 14.85 -13.48
C GLY A 61 6.04 16.26 -12.95
N LEU A 62 5.87 16.49 -11.65
CA LEU A 62 5.95 17.83 -11.05
C LEU A 62 7.29 18.55 -11.28
N PRO A 63 8.47 17.91 -11.17
CA PRO A 63 9.74 18.57 -11.45
C PRO A 63 9.85 19.02 -12.92
N ALA A 64 9.37 18.20 -13.86
CA ALA A 64 9.36 18.53 -15.28
C ALA A 64 8.50 19.77 -15.56
N PHE A 65 7.31 19.88 -14.98
CA PHE A 65 6.47 21.07 -15.07
C PHE A 65 7.14 22.29 -14.43
N GLY A 66 7.87 22.13 -13.33
CA GLY A 66 8.66 23.19 -12.71
C GLY A 66 9.74 23.72 -13.65
N ILE A 67 10.43 22.84 -14.38
CA ILE A 67 11.43 23.24 -15.39
C ILE A 67 10.74 23.98 -16.55
N VAL A 68 9.62 23.49 -17.07
CA VAL A 68 8.87 24.16 -18.11
C VAL A 68 8.45 25.57 -17.68
N ALA A 69 7.95 25.73 -16.48
CA ALA A 69 7.60 27.03 -15.92
C ALA A 69 8.80 27.98 -15.84
N ALA A 70 9.97 27.49 -15.43
CA ALA A 70 11.20 28.27 -15.38
C ALA A 70 11.65 28.72 -16.78
N VAL A 71 11.62 27.82 -17.77
CA VAL A 71 11.98 28.16 -19.16
C VAL A 71 11.04 29.21 -19.74
N LEU A 72 9.74 29.06 -19.52
CA LEU A 72 8.74 30.06 -19.94
C LEU A 72 8.98 31.42 -19.24
N GLY A 73 9.32 31.41 -17.95
CA GLY A 73 9.67 32.61 -17.22
C GLY A 73 10.92 33.30 -17.77
N ILE A 74 11.94 32.55 -18.16
CA ILE A 74 13.14 33.09 -18.81
C ILE A 74 12.80 33.69 -20.18
N VAL A 75 11.99 33.01 -21.01
CA VAL A 75 11.52 33.54 -22.31
C VAL A 75 10.79 34.85 -22.09
N HIS A 76 9.95 34.96 -21.08
CA HIS A 76 9.27 36.21 -20.74
C HIS A 76 10.25 37.31 -20.31
N THR A 77 11.28 36.96 -19.52
CA THR A 77 12.33 37.89 -19.12
C THR A 77 13.11 38.46 -20.33
N MET A 78 13.32 37.65 -21.37
CA MET A 78 14.00 38.11 -22.60
C MET A 78 13.25 39.22 -23.31
N ALA A 79 11.92 39.27 -23.21
CA ALA A 79 11.11 40.34 -23.74
C ALA A 79 11.28 41.66 -22.98
N ALA A 80 11.74 41.63 -21.74
CA ALA A 80 11.99 42.80 -20.88
C ALA A 80 13.44 43.32 -20.99
N LEU A 81 14.28 42.73 -21.85
CA LEU A 81 15.65 43.20 -22.09
C LEU A 81 15.67 44.64 -22.65
N GLY A 82 16.36 45.52 -21.94
CA GLY A 82 16.37 46.96 -22.20
C GLY A 82 15.55 47.77 -21.20
N GLY A 83 14.81 47.11 -20.32
CA GLY A 83 14.13 47.73 -19.20
C GLY A 83 14.99 47.91 -17.97
N PRO A 84 14.40 48.35 -16.84
CA PRO A 84 15.09 48.50 -15.57
C PRO A 84 15.62 47.17 -15.04
N MET A 85 16.88 47.16 -14.55
CA MET A 85 17.51 45.95 -14.00
C MET A 85 16.72 45.27 -12.86
N ALA A 86 16.01 46.08 -12.06
CA ALA A 86 15.16 45.55 -10.97
C ALA A 86 13.96 44.72 -11.50
N GLU A 87 13.39 45.09 -12.64
CA GLU A 87 12.31 44.36 -13.28
C GLU A 87 12.80 43.01 -13.82
N ILE A 88 13.92 43.00 -14.51
CA ILE A 88 14.57 41.76 -15.01
C ILE A 88 14.87 40.81 -13.85
N GLY A 89 15.43 41.32 -12.74
CA GLY A 89 15.72 40.54 -11.55
C GLY A 89 14.47 39.90 -10.94
N GLY A 90 13.36 40.64 -10.88
CA GLY A 90 12.07 40.15 -10.41
C GLY A 90 11.50 39.01 -11.27
N LEU A 91 11.59 39.15 -12.61
CA LEU A 91 11.12 38.12 -13.55
C LEU A 91 11.95 36.83 -13.45
N VAL A 92 13.27 36.95 -13.33
CA VAL A 92 14.18 35.78 -13.12
C VAL A 92 13.86 35.10 -11.81
N ALA A 93 13.69 35.85 -10.73
CA ALA A 93 13.32 35.29 -9.41
C ALA A 93 12.00 34.50 -9.49
N ALA A 94 10.97 35.07 -10.14
CA ALA A 94 9.70 34.42 -10.34
C ALA A 94 9.80 33.11 -11.18
N ALA A 95 10.65 33.09 -12.21
CA ALA A 95 10.93 31.90 -13.00
C ALA A 95 11.54 30.77 -12.15
N LEU A 96 12.50 31.10 -11.29
CA LEU A 96 13.15 30.10 -10.42
C LEU A 96 12.19 29.52 -9.37
N VAL A 97 11.18 30.26 -8.92
CA VAL A 97 10.13 29.76 -8.00
C VAL A 97 9.39 28.59 -8.63
N GLY A 98 9.15 28.59 -9.96
CA GLY A 98 8.52 27.47 -10.64
C GLY A 98 9.27 26.15 -10.46
N THR A 99 10.58 26.16 -10.71
CA THR A 99 11.43 24.97 -10.50
C THR A 99 11.46 24.53 -9.04
N PHE A 100 11.65 25.49 -8.14
CA PHE A 100 11.66 25.21 -6.70
C PHE A 100 10.35 24.54 -6.24
N SER A 101 9.22 25.12 -6.62
CA SER A 101 7.90 24.61 -6.26
C SER A 101 7.67 23.20 -6.83
N GLY A 102 8.02 22.95 -8.10
CA GLY A 102 7.90 21.64 -8.73
C GLY A 102 8.66 20.54 -7.97
N ILE A 103 9.90 20.83 -7.59
CA ILE A 103 10.74 19.91 -6.82
C ILE A 103 10.19 19.72 -5.39
N LEU A 104 9.81 20.82 -4.73
CA LEU A 104 9.30 20.79 -3.38
C LEU A 104 8.00 19.95 -3.27
N PHE A 105 7.03 20.17 -4.17
CA PHE A 105 5.79 19.43 -4.16
C PHE A 105 5.99 17.96 -4.54
N SER A 106 6.88 17.67 -5.48
CA SER A 106 7.20 16.30 -5.87
C SER A 106 7.76 15.49 -4.69
N TYR A 107 8.93 15.89 -4.22
CA TYR A 107 9.68 15.10 -3.25
C TYR A 107 9.30 15.40 -1.79
N GLY A 108 8.77 16.59 -1.50
CA GLY A 108 8.36 16.97 -0.16
C GLY A 108 6.97 16.50 0.23
N PHE A 109 6.06 16.33 -0.73
CA PHE A 109 4.66 16.03 -0.43
C PHE A 109 4.12 14.83 -1.22
N VAL A 110 4.03 14.91 -2.54
CA VAL A 110 3.31 13.93 -3.34
C VAL A 110 4.00 12.58 -3.37
N GLY A 111 5.32 12.54 -3.51
CA GLY A 111 6.11 11.31 -3.50
C GLY A 111 6.00 10.53 -2.17
N PRO A 112 6.19 11.17 -1.00
CA PRO A 112 5.94 10.52 0.29
C PRO A 112 4.51 9.99 0.46
N ILE A 113 3.50 10.70 -0.04
CA ILE A 113 2.11 10.22 -0.02
C ILE A 113 1.96 8.95 -0.87
N ALA A 114 2.47 8.96 -2.11
CA ALA A 114 2.45 7.79 -2.98
C ALA A 114 3.14 6.59 -2.33
N THR A 115 4.32 6.80 -1.75
CA THR A 115 5.07 5.75 -1.04
C THR A 115 4.27 5.20 0.16
N TYR A 116 3.60 6.07 0.91
CA TYR A 116 2.76 5.63 2.03
C TYR A 116 1.57 4.79 1.57
N MET A 117 0.90 5.20 0.48
CA MET A 117 -0.19 4.43 -0.12
C MET A 117 0.28 3.04 -0.58
N GLY A 118 1.47 2.94 -1.19
CA GLY A 118 2.06 1.66 -1.58
C GLY A 118 2.30 0.73 -0.38
N ARG A 119 2.87 1.26 0.70
CA ARG A 119 3.07 0.48 1.93
C ARG A 119 1.76 -0.03 2.53
N LEU A 120 0.70 0.77 2.46
CA LEU A 120 -0.61 0.37 2.95
C LEU A 120 -1.18 -0.80 2.13
N ALA A 121 -1.01 -0.78 0.79
CA ALA A 121 -1.38 -1.88 -0.09
C ALA A 121 -0.58 -3.17 0.24
N ASP A 122 0.72 -3.05 0.47
CA ASP A 122 1.57 -4.16 0.88
C ASP A 122 1.12 -4.77 2.22
N ASP A 123 0.79 -3.93 3.20
CA ASP A 123 0.35 -4.40 4.52
C ASP A 123 -0.99 -5.14 4.45
N GLN A 124 -1.93 -4.68 3.62
CA GLN A 124 -3.18 -5.40 3.35
C GLN A 124 -2.93 -6.77 2.71
N THR A 125 -2.04 -6.84 1.73
CA THR A 125 -1.64 -8.08 1.06
C THR A 125 -1.02 -9.08 2.05
N ARG A 126 -0.14 -8.60 2.93
CA ARG A 126 0.46 -9.44 3.99
C ARG A 126 -0.57 -9.96 4.97
N TYR A 127 -1.56 -9.14 5.31
CA TYR A 127 -2.64 -9.56 6.19
C TYR A 127 -3.48 -10.67 5.57
N LEU A 128 -3.88 -10.56 4.30
CA LEU A 128 -4.59 -11.61 3.58
C LEU A 128 -3.75 -12.88 3.45
N SER A 129 -2.43 -12.76 3.20
CA SER A 129 -1.50 -13.89 3.17
C SER A 129 -1.39 -14.61 4.52
N CYS A 130 -1.49 -13.87 5.63
CA CYS A 130 -1.57 -14.44 6.96
C CYS A 130 -2.85 -15.27 7.16
N LEU A 131 -4.00 -14.74 6.74
CA LEU A 131 -5.27 -15.45 6.77
C LEU A 131 -5.25 -16.70 5.89
N LYS A 132 -4.71 -16.60 4.65
CA LYS A 132 -4.49 -17.72 3.75
C LYS A 132 -3.72 -18.86 4.45
N ALA A 133 -2.58 -18.53 5.08
CA ALA A 133 -1.76 -19.53 5.75
C ALA A 133 -2.53 -20.25 6.88
N CYS A 134 -3.33 -19.53 7.65
CA CYS A 134 -4.17 -20.11 8.70
C CYS A 134 -5.25 -21.05 8.13
N ILE A 135 -5.92 -20.63 7.06
CA ILE A 135 -6.99 -21.41 6.43
C ILE A 135 -6.42 -22.69 5.82
N LEU A 136 -5.32 -22.60 5.05
CA LEU A 136 -4.68 -23.76 4.43
C LEU A 136 -4.19 -24.78 5.46
N ALA A 137 -3.55 -24.32 6.54
CA ALA A 137 -3.14 -25.21 7.61
C ALA A 137 -4.33 -25.92 8.27
N THR A 138 -5.47 -25.22 8.42
CA THR A 138 -6.71 -25.81 8.94
C THR A 138 -7.27 -26.87 8.00
N VAL A 139 -7.27 -26.61 6.70
CA VAL A 139 -7.75 -27.56 5.66
C VAL A 139 -6.85 -28.80 5.59
N GLN A 140 -5.55 -28.63 5.80
CA GLN A 140 -4.58 -29.74 5.86
C GLN A 140 -4.70 -30.59 7.14
N GLY A 141 -5.62 -30.24 8.06
CA GLY A 141 -5.90 -31.01 9.28
C GLY A 141 -5.01 -30.68 10.46
N TYR A 142 -4.24 -29.60 10.43
CA TYR A 142 -3.49 -29.15 11.60
C TYR A 142 -4.43 -28.64 12.70
N SER A 143 -4.01 -28.78 13.95
CA SER A 143 -4.77 -28.24 15.08
C SER A 143 -4.90 -26.71 14.99
N PRO A 144 -5.95 -26.09 15.51
CA PRO A 144 -6.14 -24.63 15.44
C PRO A 144 -4.95 -23.83 15.97
N GLN A 145 -4.27 -24.31 17.01
CA GLN A 145 -3.09 -23.67 17.57
C GLN A 145 -1.91 -23.67 16.59
N VAL A 146 -1.69 -24.78 15.87
CA VAL A 146 -0.66 -24.88 14.84
C VAL A 146 -1.03 -24.06 13.61
N ALA A 147 -2.30 -24.06 13.21
CA ALA A 147 -2.76 -23.29 12.06
C ALA A 147 -2.53 -21.77 12.24
N VAL A 148 -2.78 -21.26 13.45
CA VAL A 148 -2.51 -19.83 13.74
C VAL A 148 -1.01 -19.53 13.82
N GLU A 149 -0.17 -20.51 14.18
CA GLU A 149 1.30 -20.37 14.14
C GLU A 149 1.81 -20.23 12.70
N PHE A 150 1.21 -20.92 11.71
CA PHE A 150 1.51 -20.70 10.30
C PHE A 150 1.26 -19.24 9.92
N GLY A 151 0.09 -18.67 10.29
CA GLY A 151 -0.20 -17.26 10.06
C GLY A 151 0.78 -16.33 10.76
N ARG A 152 1.12 -16.60 12.02
CA ARG A 152 2.11 -15.80 12.75
C ARG A 152 3.46 -15.75 12.03
N LYS A 153 3.88 -16.83 11.40
CA LYS A 153 5.16 -16.93 10.68
C LYS A 153 5.19 -16.13 9.37
N THR A 154 4.05 -15.84 8.77
CA THR A 154 3.99 -14.96 7.58
C THR A 154 4.10 -13.48 7.93
N MET A 155 3.92 -13.11 9.20
CA MET A 155 4.05 -11.71 9.65
C MET A 155 5.52 -11.26 9.62
N PRO A 156 5.78 -9.98 9.23
CA PRO A 156 7.12 -9.39 9.32
C PRO A 156 7.67 -9.48 10.74
N PRO A 157 9.00 -9.66 10.90
CA PRO A 157 9.62 -9.82 12.21
C PRO A 157 9.28 -8.71 13.20
N GLU A 158 9.14 -7.46 12.72
CA GLU A 158 8.85 -6.29 13.54
C GLU A 158 7.42 -6.29 14.12
N LEU A 159 6.48 -6.91 13.42
CA LEU A 159 5.06 -6.98 13.81
C LEU A 159 4.69 -8.34 14.42
N ARG A 160 5.62 -9.29 14.38
CA ARG A 160 5.38 -10.67 14.84
C ARG A 160 5.37 -10.74 16.35
N PRO A 161 4.27 -11.09 17.01
CA PRO A 161 4.24 -11.27 18.46
C PRO A 161 5.21 -12.39 18.88
N ASN A 162 5.81 -12.24 20.05
CA ASN A 162 6.69 -13.26 20.61
C ASN A 162 5.91 -14.55 20.87
N PHE A 163 6.58 -15.72 20.81
CA PHE A 163 5.90 -17.01 20.99
C PHE A 163 5.17 -17.10 22.34
N GLN A 164 5.77 -16.58 23.40
CA GLN A 164 5.17 -16.59 24.74
C GLN A 164 3.92 -15.69 24.83
N GLU A 165 3.98 -14.50 24.25
CA GLU A 165 2.83 -13.58 24.19
C GLU A 165 1.69 -14.17 23.37
N PHE A 166 2.02 -14.78 22.26
CA PHE A 166 1.06 -15.43 21.39
C PHE A 166 0.37 -16.62 22.08
N GLU A 167 1.13 -17.47 22.77
CA GLU A 167 0.58 -18.60 23.53
C GLU A 167 -0.32 -18.15 24.69
N GLN A 168 0.03 -17.06 25.37
CA GLN A 168 -0.80 -16.47 26.42
C GLN A 168 -2.14 -15.98 25.88
N HIS A 169 -2.14 -15.32 24.71
CA HIS A 169 -3.38 -14.87 24.05
C HIS A 169 -4.28 -16.05 23.64
N LEU A 170 -3.70 -17.12 23.11
CA LEU A 170 -4.45 -18.31 22.74
C LEU A 170 -5.05 -19.04 23.98
N ARG A 171 -4.36 -19.03 25.11
CA ARG A 171 -4.85 -19.62 26.36
C ARG A 171 -5.87 -18.73 27.09
N GLY A 172 -5.74 -17.41 26.96
CA GLY A 172 -6.64 -16.43 27.59
C GLY A 172 -7.98 -16.26 26.89
N THR A 173 -8.17 -16.84 25.71
CA THR A 173 -9.39 -16.76 24.91
C THR A 173 -10.39 -17.91 25.18
N LYS A 174 -10.22 -18.65 26.31
CA LYS A 174 -11.14 -19.69 26.77
C LYS A 174 -12.33 -19.13 27.51
#